data_5f274a7065828bdbb0ab97cf17727f22
#
_entry.id   5f274a7065828bdbb0ab97cf17727f22
#
_cell.length_a   1.000
_cell.length_b   1.000
_cell.length_c   1.000
_cell.angle_alpha   90.00
_cell.angle_beta   90.00
_cell.angle_gamma   90.00
#
_symmetry.space_group_name_H-M   'P 1'
#
loop_
_entity.id
_entity.type
_entity.pdbx_description
1 polymer ?
#
loop_
_entity_poly.entity_id
_entity_poly.type
_entity_poly.pdbx_seq_one_letter_code
_entity_poly.pdbx_strand_id
1 'polypeptide(L)'
;MTLTVLLAASLALKDIFAPVVVGTPPRDAVRSLCVTAQGEIRHYGGPHEVNTTYLSSMDNGISWQMYDAEKGDVGPMVRSPWSGEWIYFTYSLGAQGLVRSKTGPGDTHATRTVLPWRRLELRQLLALRARKRWIAAFSNIACENDNGYLATVAYSDDDGLTWTRKDIEPVPNVPRLSAGDKRPHWYNTGCEPTIVELRNGELLMAVRTSGPHVAFYRSKDGGESWSRGAVDTAFWQSNTMPCLHRLPDGRILFIWNNTASLPTRDASESPELSAAELKGRWESVFTNRDALHAAISDDDGLTWRGFREIALNEIRNAPDFRELADGKDQSVHQSQVMDLPGGKVLVAYGQGRSSRRLAVFDPNWLLETQRRTDFRKGLGDVSVQLYVRSLSGGARGWAGHCAWNRTAGAMMVRDPDTDDPPPGTRRSIREVLQLCRICDPRLVSDRQGIVWNFPASRKGRVTLDCRIVGSGFRLTLADHWINPCDEVGPALSPLSIRMDRDELRGRKWHRLTVEWDCENAKAVIAIGTAKIAEMPLAACPRFGLSYLHLQTLAEDMDPKGTYFRCFEKEDL
;
A
#
# COMPACT_ATOMS: atom_id res chain seq x y z
N MET A 1 -26.01 -5.84 15.24
CA MET A 1 -25.51 -5.74 13.86
C MET A 1 -26.17 -4.57 13.10
N THR A 2 -26.20 -3.35 13.66
CA THR A 2 -26.97 -2.24 13.04
C THR A 2 -26.43 -0.86 13.42
N LEU A 3 -25.12 -0.73 13.75
CA LEU A 3 -24.57 0.56 14.21
C LEU A 3 -23.62 1.27 13.21
N THR A 4 -23.25 0.65 12.10
CA THR A 4 -22.29 1.24 11.15
C THR A 4 -22.97 1.95 9.97
N VAL A 5 -24.28 1.83 9.80
CA VAL A 5 -25.03 2.41 8.67
C VAL A 5 -25.47 3.85 8.91
N LEU A 6 -25.48 4.32 10.14
CA LEU A 6 -26.08 5.62 10.50
C LEU A 6 -25.14 6.84 10.36
N LEU A 7 -23.84 6.66 10.14
CA LEU A 7 -22.90 7.79 9.94
C LEU A 7 -22.63 8.14 8.47
N ALA A 8 -22.96 7.27 7.53
CA ALA A 8 -22.74 7.51 6.10
C ALA A 8 -23.82 8.40 5.42
N ALA A 9 -24.96 8.60 6.07
CA ALA A 9 -26.12 9.28 5.47
C ALA A 9 -26.00 10.82 5.33
N SER A 10 -24.88 11.43 5.75
CA SER A 10 -24.67 12.89 5.62
C SER A 10 -23.42 13.30 4.84
N LEU A 11 -22.60 12.34 4.39
CA LEU A 11 -21.37 12.66 3.65
C LEU A 11 -21.69 12.85 2.17
N ALA A 12 -21.48 14.05 1.64
CA ALA A 12 -21.60 14.30 0.22
C ALA A 12 -20.22 14.11 -0.47
N LEU A 13 -20.22 13.60 -1.69
CA LEU A 13 -18.99 13.40 -2.47
C LEU A 13 -18.10 14.66 -2.54
N LYS A 14 -18.73 15.84 -2.68
CA LYS A 14 -18.04 17.14 -2.74
C LYS A 14 -17.24 17.47 -1.47
N ASP A 15 -17.63 16.94 -0.32
CA ASP A 15 -17.02 17.24 0.98
C ASP A 15 -15.85 16.31 1.31
N ILE A 16 -15.62 15.29 0.49
CA ILE A 16 -14.49 14.38 0.65
C ILE A 16 -13.23 15.00 0.07
N PHE A 17 -12.20 15.16 0.88
CA PHE A 17 -10.88 15.60 0.48
C PHE A 17 -9.82 14.55 0.80
N ALA A 18 -9.61 14.21 2.08
CA ALA A 18 -8.76 13.12 2.51
C ALA A 18 -9.45 11.75 2.28
N PRO A 19 -8.68 10.64 2.23
CA PRO A 19 -9.25 9.31 2.07
C PRO A 19 -10.29 8.93 3.13
N VAL A 20 -11.46 8.49 2.67
CA VAL A 20 -12.56 8.03 3.52
C VAL A 20 -13.03 6.66 3.02
N VAL A 21 -13.10 5.68 3.91
CA VAL A 21 -13.70 4.38 3.61
C VAL A 21 -15.21 4.51 3.49
N VAL A 22 -15.76 4.12 2.35
CA VAL A 22 -17.18 4.24 1.99
C VAL A 22 -17.86 2.88 1.82
N GLY A 23 -17.11 1.78 1.76
CA GLY A 23 -17.69 0.46 1.58
C GLY A 23 -16.74 -0.68 1.96
N THR A 24 -17.33 -1.83 2.24
CA THR A 24 -16.62 -3.04 2.66
C THR A 24 -17.12 -4.22 1.83
N PRO A 25 -16.49 -4.54 0.69
CA PRO A 25 -16.89 -5.66 -0.14
C PRO A 25 -16.80 -7.01 0.61
N PRO A 26 -17.73 -7.94 0.35
CA PRO A 26 -17.81 -9.19 1.09
C PRO A 26 -16.69 -10.18 0.76
N ARG A 27 -15.99 -9.98 -0.36
CA ARG A 27 -14.90 -10.83 -0.83
C ARG A 27 -13.78 -10.02 -1.43
N ASP A 28 -12.59 -10.63 -1.47
CA ASP A 28 -11.49 -10.11 -2.25
C ASP A 28 -11.82 -10.23 -3.75
N ALA A 29 -11.66 -9.14 -4.45
CA ALA A 29 -11.83 -9.12 -5.88
C ALA A 29 -10.91 -8.07 -6.49
N VAL A 30 -10.00 -8.53 -7.30
CA VAL A 30 -9.20 -7.68 -8.17
C VAL A 30 -10.02 -7.40 -9.42
N ARG A 31 -10.08 -6.15 -9.88
CA ARG A 31 -10.80 -5.75 -11.10
C ARG A 31 -12.31 -6.01 -11.03
N SER A 32 -12.88 -5.72 -9.92
CA SER A 32 -14.30 -5.93 -9.65
C SER A 32 -15.16 -4.71 -9.89
N LEU A 33 -14.54 -3.52 -9.97
CA LEU A 33 -15.23 -2.27 -10.21
C LEU A 33 -15.57 -2.11 -11.69
N CYS A 34 -16.81 -1.74 -11.95
CA CYS A 34 -17.29 -1.33 -13.26
C CYS A 34 -18.43 -0.33 -13.13
N VAL A 35 -18.78 0.35 -14.23
CA VAL A 35 -19.92 1.25 -14.31
C VAL A 35 -20.88 0.69 -15.34
N THR A 36 -22.17 0.60 -15.03
CA THR A 36 -23.21 0.19 -15.98
C THR A 36 -23.56 1.30 -16.97
N ALA A 37 -24.34 0.99 -17.98
CA ALA A 37 -24.83 1.99 -18.94
C ALA A 37 -25.69 3.11 -18.30
N GLN A 38 -26.30 2.81 -17.15
CA GLN A 38 -27.13 3.75 -16.38
C GLN A 38 -26.32 4.57 -15.36
N GLY A 39 -25.00 4.37 -15.28
CA GLY A 39 -24.14 5.08 -14.34
C GLY A 39 -24.06 4.44 -12.94
N GLU A 40 -24.69 3.28 -12.74
CA GLU A 40 -24.53 2.50 -11.51
C GLU A 40 -23.09 1.99 -11.39
N ILE A 41 -22.47 2.18 -10.22
CA ILE A 41 -21.17 1.59 -9.94
C ILE A 41 -21.39 0.24 -9.27
N ARG A 42 -20.77 -0.80 -9.80
CA ARG A 42 -20.76 -2.14 -9.21
C ARG A 42 -19.38 -2.58 -8.79
N HIS A 43 -19.32 -3.28 -7.68
CA HIS A 43 -18.15 -4.04 -7.23
C HIS A 43 -18.55 -5.50 -7.08
N TYR A 44 -18.14 -6.33 -8.02
CA TYR A 44 -18.43 -7.76 -7.99
C TYR A 44 -17.58 -8.49 -6.94
N GLY A 45 -18.15 -9.54 -6.36
CA GLY A 45 -17.47 -10.35 -5.36
C GLY A 45 -16.87 -11.61 -5.95
N GLY A 46 -15.56 -11.65 -6.12
CA GLY A 46 -14.81 -12.85 -6.48
C GLY A 46 -14.13 -12.79 -7.86
N PRO A 47 -12.82 -13.10 -7.91
CA PRO A 47 -12.04 -13.01 -9.14
C PRO A 47 -12.08 -14.28 -10.00
N HIS A 48 -12.47 -15.42 -9.45
CA HIS A 48 -12.14 -16.71 -10.05
C HIS A 48 -13.35 -17.57 -10.42
N GLU A 49 -14.53 -17.19 -9.99
CA GLU A 49 -15.74 -17.99 -10.22
C GLU A 49 -16.95 -17.12 -10.53
N VAL A 50 -18.07 -17.78 -10.76
CA VAL A 50 -19.35 -17.16 -11.04
C VAL A 50 -19.62 -16.03 -10.03
N ASN A 51 -19.76 -14.81 -10.51
CA ASN A 51 -20.11 -13.67 -9.69
C ASN A 51 -21.51 -13.93 -9.11
N THR A 52 -21.56 -14.25 -7.82
CA THR A 52 -22.82 -14.59 -7.14
C THR A 52 -23.42 -13.38 -6.43
N THR A 53 -22.60 -12.37 -6.14
CA THR A 53 -23.02 -11.15 -5.46
C THR A 53 -22.23 -9.94 -5.97
N TYR A 54 -22.82 -8.76 -5.84
CA TYR A 54 -22.13 -7.49 -6.07
C TYR A 54 -22.62 -6.40 -5.11
N LEU A 55 -21.77 -5.43 -4.83
CA LEU A 55 -22.18 -4.17 -4.23
C LEU A 55 -22.54 -3.19 -5.32
N SER A 56 -23.63 -2.46 -5.14
CA SER A 56 -24.14 -1.42 -6.03
C SER A 56 -24.15 -0.07 -5.35
N SER A 57 -23.75 0.97 -6.08
CA SER A 57 -23.88 2.36 -5.67
C SER A 57 -24.52 3.17 -6.80
N MET A 58 -25.55 3.94 -6.44
CA MET A 58 -26.25 4.88 -7.33
C MET A 58 -25.91 6.35 -7.03
N ASP A 59 -25.03 6.61 -6.06
CA ASP A 59 -24.65 7.92 -5.55
C ASP A 59 -23.14 8.19 -5.68
N ASN A 60 -22.56 7.72 -6.78
CA ASN A 60 -21.15 7.87 -7.10
C ASN A 60 -20.20 7.27 -6.04
N GLY A 61 -20.54 6.10 -5.50
CA GLY A 61 -19.67 5.35 -4.62
C GLY A 61 -19.71 5.75 -3.15
N ILE A 62 -20.66 6.59 -2.73
CA ILE A 62 -20.76 7.03 -1.33
C ILE A 62 -21.49 6.00 -0.45
N SER A 63 -22.59 5.45 -0.95
CA SER A 63 -23.29 4.38 -0.27
C SER A 63 -23.41 3.13 -1.13
N TRP A 64 -23.49 1.98 -0.47
CA TRP A 64 -23.42 0.69 -1.12
C TRP A 64 -24.49 -0.27 -0.58
N GLN A 65 -25.14 -0.96 -1.51
CA GLN A 65 -26.09 -2.02 -1.21
C GLN A 65 -25.67 -3.31 -1.89
N MET A 66 -25.80 -4.44 -1.19
CA MET A 66 -25.45 -5.75 -1.73
C MET A 66 -26.64 -6.38 -2.44
N TYR A 67 -26.38 -6.97 -3.61
CA TYR A 67 -27.35 -7.69 -4.41
C TYR A 67 -26.79 -9.05 -4.81
N ASP A 68 -27.68 -10.01 -5.03
CA ASP A 68 -27.35 -11.26 -5.69
C ASP A 68 -27.27 -11.02 -7.21
N ALA A 69 -26.26 -11.57 -7.84
CA ALA A 69 -26.14 -11.54 -9.29
C ALA A 69 -27.02 -12.58 -9.94
N GLU A 70 -27.62 -12.25 -11.07
CA GLU A 70 -28.41 -13.20 -11.84
C GLU A 70 -27.54 -14.35 -12.36
N LYS A 71 -28.13 -15.54 -12.49
CA LYS A 71 -27.44 -16.70 -13.04
C LYS A 71 -27.00 -16.43 -14.47
N GLY A 72 -25.68 -16.46 -14.70
CA GLY A 72 -25.09 -16.19 -16.01
C GLY A 72 -24.55 -14.77 -16.17
N ASP A 73 -24.71 -13.90 -15.16
CA ASP A 73 -24.04 -12.59 -15.12
C ASP A 73 -22.54 -12.76 -15.36
N VAL A 74 -22.04 -12.03 -16.33
CA VAL A 74 -20.64 -12.10 -16.77
C VAL A 74 -19.68 -11.28 -15.90
N GLY A 75 -20.21 -10.49 -14.97
CA GLY A 75 -19.42 -9.68 -14.05
C GLY A 75 -18.95 -8.35 -14.63
N PRO A 76 -17.81 -7.81 -14.13
CA PRO A 76 -17.34 -6.49 -14.52
C PRO A 76 -16.92 -6.44 -15.99
N MET A 77 -17.29 -5.37 -16.68
CA MET A 77 -16.96 -5.15 -18.09
C MET A 77 -16.50 -3.72 -18.33
N VAL A 78 -15.77 -3.50 -19.41
CA VAL A 78 -15.31 -2.18 -19.86
C VAL A 78 -16.03 -1.84 -21.17
N ARG A 79 -16.58 -0.63 -21.24
CA ARG A 79 -17.31 -0.16 -22.44
C ARG A 79 -16.37 0.34 -23.52
N SER A 80 -16.57 -0.10 -24.75
CA SER A 80 -15.86 0.41 -25.91
C SER A 80 -16.26 1.87 -26.19
N PRO A 81 -15.28 2.80 -26.31
CA PRO A 81 -15.56 4.17 -26.71
C PRO A 81 -15.91 4.30 -28.19
N TRP A 82 -15.77 3.24 -28.98
CA TRP A 82 -15.98 3.27 -30.44
C TRP A 82 -17.31 2.64 -30.84
N SER A 83 -17.60 1.40 -30.42
CA SER A 83 -18.85 0.71 -30.73
C SER A 83 -19.92 0.87 -29.66
N GLY A 84 -19.51 1.21 -28.43
CA GLY A 84 -20.40 1.18 -27.28
C GLY A 84 -20.65 -0.22 -26.71
N GLU A 85 -20.13 -1.27 -27.32
CA GLU A 85 -20.18 -2.63 -26.79
C GLU A 85 -19.27 -2.78 -25.57
N TRP A 86 -19.53 -3.79 -24.75
CA TRP A 86 -18.78 -4.07 -23.54
C TRP A 86 -17.91 -5.28 -23.73
N ILE A 87 -16.68 -5.25 -23.16
CA ILE A 87 -15.67 -6.29 -23.31
C ILE A 87 -15.11 -6.65 -21.94
N TYR A 88 -14.84 -7.96 -21.77
CA TYR A 88 -14.16 -8.50 -20.59
C TYR A 88 -13.42 -9.79 -20.90
N PHE A 89 -12.34 -10.07 -20.18
CA PHE A 89 -11.64 -11.35 -20.21
C PHE A 89 -11.92 -12.12 -18.93
N THR A 90 -12.55 -13.28 -19.07
CA THR A 90 -12.79 -14.14 -17.91
C THR A 90 -11.49 -14.81 -17.47
N TYR A 91 -11.32 -14.98 -16.17
CA TYR A 91 -10.23 -15.81 -15.66
C TYR A 91 -10.55 -17.29 -15.89
N SER A 92 -9.54 -18.05 -16.33
CA SER A 92 -9.60 -19.51 -16.40
C SER A 92 -8.20 -20.11 -16.29
N LEU A 93 -8.03 -21.14 -15.48
CA LEU A 93 -6.83 -21.99 -15.50
C LEU A 93 -6.70 -22.73 -16.83
N GLY A 94 -7.81 -22.92 -17.54
CA GLY A 94 -7.85 -23.45 -18.90
C GLY A 94 -7.63 -22.39 -19.97
N ALA A 95 -8.45 -22.41 -21.02
CA ALA A 95 -8.40 -21.42 -22.09
C ALA A 95 -9.00 -20.08 -21.66
N GLN A 96 -8.41 -18.99 -22.13
CA GLN A 96 -8.88 -17.62 -21.84
C GLN A 96 -10.22 -17.37 -22.55
N GLY A 97 -11.22 -16.91 -21.83
CA GLY A 97 -12.49 -16.47 -22.41
C GLY A 97 -12.49 -14.96 -22.68
N LEU A 98 -12.93 -14.57 -23.87
CA LEU A 98 -13.29 -13.20 -24.20
C LEU A 98 -14.80 -13.08 -24.20
N VAL A 99 -15.34 -12.14 -23.47
CA VAL A 99 -16.79 -11.88 -23.36
C VAL A 99 -17.10 -10.54 -24.00
N ARG A 100 -18.16 -10.50 -24.81
CA ARG A 100 -18.70 -9.28 -25.41
C ARG A 100 -20.19 -9.17 -25.12
N SER A 101 -20.66 -7.97 -24.82
CA SER A 101 -22.04 -7.68 -24.49
C SER A 101 -22.49 -6.36 -25.14
N LYS A 102 -23.75 -6.27 -25.52
CA LYS A 102 -24.39 -5.02 -25.97
C LYS A 102 -24.99 -4.24 -24.81
N THR A 103 -25.31 -4.89 -23.72
CA THR A 103 -26.00 -4.29 -22.57
C THR A 103 -25.06 -4.01 -21.38
N GLY A 104 -23.95 -4.75 -21.27
CA GLY A 104 -22.92 -4.51 -20.26
C GLY A 104 -23.00 -5.41 -19.03
N PRO A 105 -22.51 -4.95 -17.89
CA PRO A 105 -22.53 -5.70 -16.63
C PRO A 105 -23.95 -6.15 -16.27
N GLY A 106 -24.09 -7.41 -15.86
CA GLY A 106 -25.41 -8.05 -15.65
C GLY A 106 -25.99 -8.78 -16.86
N ASP A 107 -25.36 -8.70 -18.04
CA ASP A 107 -25.83 -9.40 -19.23
C ASP A 107 -25.65 -10.92 -19.09
N THR A 108 -26.76 -11.66 -19.09
CA THR A 108 -26.77 -13.13 -19.04
C THR A 108 -26.67 -13.78 -20.43
N HIS A 109 -26.75 -12.97 -21.49
CA HIS A 109 -26.75 -13.40 -22.90
C HIS A 109 -25.49 -12.97 -23.66
N ALA A 110 -24.46 -12.48 -22.95
CA ALA A 110 -23.21 -12.06 -23.56
C ALA A 110 -22.54 -13.18 -24.37
N THR A 111 -21.97 -12.83 -25.51
CA THR A 111 -21.25 -13.78 -26.36
C THR A 111 -19.88 -14.10 -25.73
N ARG A 112 -19.48 -15.37 -25.85
CA ARG A 112 -18.20 -15.86 -25.34
C ARG A 112 -17.38 -16.48 -26.45
N THR A 113 -16.14 -16.01 -26.59
CA THR A 113 -15.14 -16.56 -27.51
C THR A 113 -14.00 -17.15 -26.71
N VAL A 114 -13.55 -18.34 -27.07
CA VAL A 114 -12.39 -18.99 -26.43
C VAL A 114 -11.14 -18.61 -27.21
N LEU A 115 -10.16 -18.03 -26.52
CA LEU A 115 -8.85 -17.73 -27.06
C LEU A 115 -7.87 -18.87 -26.76
N PRO A 116 -6.86 -19.13 -27.62
CA PRO A 116 -5.90 -20.21 -27.42
C PRO A 116 -4.87 -19.92 -26.31
N TRP A 117 -5.15 -18.97 -25.45
CA TRP A 117 -4.29 -18.57 -24.35
C TRP A 117 -4.67 -19.29 -23.08
N ARG A 118 -3.70 -19.61 -22.25
CA ARG A 118 -3.91 -20.31 -20.98
C ARG A 118 -3.17 -19.61 -19.85
N ARG A 119 -3.70 -19.74 -18.63
CA ARG A 119 -3.08 -19.29 -17.38
C ARG A 119 -2.71 -17.81 -17.41
N LEU A 120 -3.53 -16.98 -18.05
CA LEU A 120 -3.43 -15.52 -18.02
C LEU A 120 -4.49 -14.96 -17.09
N GLU A 121 -4.06 -14.10 -16.20
CA GLU A 121 -4.93 -13.37 -15.30
C GLU A 121 -4.97 -11.90 -15.70
N LEU A 122 -6.13 -11.43 -16.18
CA LEU A 122 -6.30 -10.02 -16.57
C LEU A 122 -5.98 -9.11 -15.37
N ARG A 123 -5.18 -8.09 -15.58
CA ARG A 123 -4.88 -7.04 -14.61
C ARG A 123 -5.49 -5.71 -15.00
N GLN A 124 -5.55 -5.41 -16.28
CA GLN A 124 -6.13 -4.17 -16.79
C GLN A 124 -6.60 -4.34 -18.23
N LEU A 125 -7.69 -3.68 -18.58
CA LEU A 125 -8.17 -3.49 -19.94
C LEU A 125 -8.37 -2.01 -20.20
N LEU A 126 -7.71 -1.46 -21.21
CA LEU A 126 -7.64 -0.03 -21.48
C LEU A 126 -7.87 0.24 -22.97
N ALA A 127 -8.75 1.20 -23.28
CA ALA A 127 -8.90 1.78 -24.62
C ALA A 127 -7.93 2.95 -24.75
N LEU A 128 -6.99 2.89 -25.71
CA LEU A 128 -6.02 3.97 -25.95
C LEU A 128 -6.72 5.17 -26.62
N ARG A 129 -6.33 6.38 -26.21
CA ARG A 129 -6.87 7.64 -26.71
C ARG A 129 -6.19 8.10 -28.01
N ALA A 130 -4.86 7.89 -28.11
CA ALA A 130 -4.06 8.32 -29.25
C ALA A 130 -4.33 7.50 -30.52
N ARG A 131 -4.88 6.28 -30.36
CA ARG A 131 -5.21 5.39 -31.50
C ARG A 131 -6.41 4.53 -31.16
N LYS A 132 -7.14 4.06 -32.17
CA LYS A 132 -8.27 3.13 -31.99
C LYS A 132 -7.74 1.73 -31.65
N ARG A 133 -7.27 1.53 -30.40
CA ARG A 133 -6.67 0.26 -29.96
C ARG A 133 -7.07 -0.05 -28.53
N TRP A 134 -7.46 -1.30 -28.32
CA TRP A 134 -7.51 -1.88 -26.99
C TRP A 134 -6.14 -2.41 -26.59
N ILE A 135 -5.79 -2.28 -25.30
CA ILE A 135 -4.68 -2.96 -24.68
C ILE A 135 -5.13 -3.67 -23.40
N ALA A 136 -4.78 -4.94 -23.27
CA ALA A 136 -5.06 -5.78 -22.11
C ALA A 136 -3.74 -6.23 -21.49
N ALA A 137 -3.59 -6.04 -20.17
CA ALA A 137 -2.42 -6.44 -19.42
C ALA A 137 -2.76 -7.63 -18.52
N PHE A 138 -1.90 -8.66 -18.54
CA PHE A 138 -2.12 -9.92 -17.83
C PHE A 138 -0.91 -10.31 -16.98
N SER A 139 -1.16 -10.93 -15.82
CA SER A 139 -0.18 -11.80 -15.19
C SER A 139 -0.16 -13.13 -15.91
N ASN A 140 1.01 -13.55 -16.36
CA ASN A 140 1.22 -14.86 -16.97
C ASN A 140 1.75 -15.81 -15.90
N ILE A 141 0.86 -16.68 -15.41
CA ILE A 141 1.17 -17.68 -14.40
C ILE A 141 1.61 -19.03 -15.00
N ALA A 142 1.72 -19.11 -16.34
CA ALA A 142 2.24 -20.30 -17.01
C ALA A 142 3.76 -20.40 -16.98
N CYS A 143 4.45 -19.31 -16.64
CA CYS A 143 5.91 -19.19 -16.63
C CYS A 143 6.52 -19.50 -15.25
N GLU A 144 5.97 -20.48 -14.53
CA GLU A 144 6.39 -20.80 -13.15
C GLU A 144 7.82 -21.38 -13.03
N ASN A 145 8.49 -21.69 -14.13
CA ASN A 145 9.76 -22.39 -14.07
C ASN A 145 10.90 -21.47 -13.63
N ASP A 146 11.76 -21.01 -14.54
CA ASP A 146 12.99 -20.29 -14.15
C ASP A 146 12.82 -18.79 -13.93
N ASN A 147 11.77 -18.17 -14.49
CA ASN A 147 11.56 -16.71 -14.46
C ASN A 147 10.41 -16.27 -13.53
N GLY A 148 9.74 -17.20 -12.88
CA GLY A 148 8.55 -16.89 -12.07
C GLY A 148 7.40 -16.35 -12.91
N TYR A 149 6.57 -15.50 -12.32
CA TYR A 149 5.45 -14.87 -13.02
C TYR A 149 5.93 -13.68 -13.86
N LEU A 150 5.40 -13.57 -15.08
CA LEU A 150 5.71 -12.53 -16.04
C LEU A 150 4.49 -11.70 -16.41
N ALA A 151 4.72 -10.57 -17.07
CA ALA A 151 3.68 -9.81 -17.74
C ALA A 151 3.45 -10.35 -19.16
N THR A 152 2.19 -10.35 -19.57
CA THR A 152 1.77 -10.51 -20.96
C THR A 152 0.85 -9.36 -21.31
N VAL A 153 1.00 -8.80 -22.49
CA VAL A 153 0.12 -7.78 -23.06
C VAL A 153 -0.56 -8.35 -24.28
N ALA A 154 -1.82 -7.97 -24.50
CA ALA A 154 -2.49 -8.20 -25.77
C ALA A 154 -3.12 -6.91 -26.26
N TYR A 155 -3.14 -6.69 -27.58
CA TYR A 155 -3.75 -5.53 -28.19
C TYR A 155 -4.69 -5.93 -29.35
N SER A 156 -5.67 -5.04 -29.61
CA SER A 156 -6.66 -5.20 -30.68
C SER A 156 -6.91 -3.87 -31.38
N ASP A 157 -6.87 -3.87 -32.71
CA ASP A 157 -7.13 -2.71 -33.57
C ASP A 157 -8.53 -2.73 -34.22
N ASP A 158 -9.31 -3.77 -33.97
CA ASP A 158 -10.65 -4.02 -34.54
C ASP A 158 -11.76 -4.04 -33.47
N ASP A 159 -11.60 -3.22 -32.45
CA ASP A 159 -12.52 -3.10 -31.31
C ASP A 159 -12.71 -4.42 -30.53
N GLY A 160 -11.62 -5.17 -30.37
CA GLY A 160 -11.60 -6.37 -29.55
C GLY A 160 -12.19 -7.61 -30.24
N LEU A 161 -12.32 -7.62 -31.57
CA LEU A 161 -12.73 -8.81 -32.32
C LEU A 161 -11.56 -9.78 -32.45
N THR A 162 -10.39 -9.28 -32.79
CA THR A 162 -9.14 -10.07 -32.82
C THR A 162 -8.08 -9.47 -31.91
N TRP A 163 -7.20 -10.31 -31.39
CA TRP A 163 -6.19 -9.90 -30.41
C TRP A 163 -4.83 -10.48 -30.74
N THR A 164 -3.81 -9.63 -30.70
CA THR A 164 -2.40 -10.01 -30.81
C THR A 164 -1.78 -10.05 -29.43
N ARG A 165 -1.23 -11.22 -29.04
CA ARG A 165 -0.53 -11.43 -27.77
C ARG A 165 0.94 -11.12 -27.88
N LYS A 166 1.50 -10.48 -26.83
CA LYS A 166 2.93 -10.20 -26.65
C LYS A 166 3.34 -10.55 -25.22
N ASP A 167 4.25 -11.50 -25.09
CA ASP A 167 4.89 -11.78 -23.79
C ASP A 167 6.02 -10.79 -23.57
N ILE A 168 6.13 -10.28 -22.34
CA ILE A 168 7.07 -9.22 -21.96
C ILE A 168 8.35 -9.86 -21.42
N GLU A 169 9.50 -9.36 -21.85
CA GLU A 169 10.78 -9.81 -21.34
C GLU A 169 10.91 -9.59 -19.82
N PRO A 170 11.51 -10.53 -19.08
CA PRO A 170 11.72 -10.38 -17.65
C PRO A 170 12.48 -9.10 -17.29
N VAL A 171 12.16 -8.51 -16.15
CA VAL A 171 12.99 -7.46 -15.56
C VAL A 171 14.37 -8.06 -15.24
N PRO A 172 15.46 -7.48 -15.77
CA PRO A 172 16.80 -8.03 -15.56
C PRO A 172 17.26 -7.85 -14.10
N ASN A 173 18.12 -8.74 -13.64
CA ASN A 173 18.77 -8.66 -12.33
C ASN A 173 17.84 -8.58 -11.13
N VAL A 174 16.62 -9.09 -11.23
CA VAL A 174 15.78 -9.27 -10.04
C VAL A 174 16.48 -10.30 -9.14
N PRO A 175 16.76 -9.95 -7.87
CA PRO A 175 17.48 -10.86 -6.99
C PRO A 175 16.71 -12.17 -6.83
N ARG A 176 17.38 -13.29 -7.11
CA ARG A 176 16.95 -14.60 -6.63
C ARG A 176 17.42 -14.75 -5.18
N LEU A 177 16.56 -15.20 -4.33
CA LEU A 177 17.00 -15.69 -3.04
C LEU A 177 17.93 -16.88 -3.31
N SER A 178 19.12 -16.86 -2.79
CA SER A 178 20.28 -17.74 -2.98
C SER A 178 20.19 -18.96 -3.92
N ALA A 179 21.23 -19.22 -4.69
CA ALA A 179 21.39 -20.43 -5.49
C ALA A 179 21.27 -21.66 -4.59
N GLY A 180 20.23 -22.47 -4.75
CA GLY A 180 19.94 -23.62 -3.90
C GLY A 180 18.64 -23.47 -3.12
N ASP A 181 18.06 -22.31 -3.06
CA ASP A 181 16.76 -22.08 -2.48
C ASP A 181 15.69 -22.72 -3.37
N LYS A 182 15.23 -23.89 -2.97
CA LYS A 182 14.17 -24.65 -3.66
C LYS A 182 12.77 -24.09 -3.41
N ARG A 183 12.64 -22.86 -2.97
CA ARG A 183 11.35 -22.23 -2.68
C ARG A 183 10.68 -21.79 -3.97
N PRO A 184 9.65 -22.49 -4.44
CA PRO A 184 9.07 -22.25 -5.76
C PRO A 184 8.08 -21.08 -5.80
N HIS A 185 7.86 -20.40 -4.68
CA HIS A 185 6.70 -19.52 -4.56
C HIS A 185 7.06 -18.06 -4.80
N TRP A 186 6.32 -17.44 -5.72
CA TRP A 186 6.21 -15.99 -5.87
C TRP A 186 7.48 -15.25 -6.33
N TYR A 187 8.43 -15.96 -6.93
CA TYR A 187 9.48 -15.30 -7.67
C TYR A 187 8.87 -14.60 -8.88
N ASN A 188 8.99 -13.29 -8.93
CA ASN A 188 8.39 -12.45 -9.96
C ASN A 188 9.46 -11.61 -10.61
N THR A 189 9.58 -11.70 -11.91
CA THR A 189 10.48 -10.88 -12.72
C THR A 189 9.73 -9.87 -13.56
N GLY A 190 8.49 -9.52 -13.18
CA GLY A 190 7.68 -8.52 -13.83
C GLY A 190 6.23 -8.95 -14.03
N CYS A 191 5.50 -9.31 -12.97
CA CYS A 191 4.09 -9.68 -13.06
C CYS A 191 3.15 -8.56 -12.62
N GLU A 192 1.85 -8.83 -12.68
CA GLU A 192 0.77 -7.91 -12.30
C GLU A 192 0.94 -6.52 -12.93
N PRO A 193 1.06 -6.45 -14.27
CA PRO A 193 1.28 -5.21 -14.99
C PRO A 193 0.09 -4.26 -14.89
N THR A 194 0.41 -2.97 -14.79
CA THR A 194 -0.53 -1.86 -14.97
C THR A 194 0.03 -0.87 -15.98
N ILE A 195 -0.82 -0.34 -16.85
CA ILE A 195 -0.43 0.49 -18.00
C ILE A 195 -1.17 1.82 -17.95
N VAL A 196 -0.48 2.89 -18.30
CA VAL A 196 -1.08 4.19 -18.56
C VAL A 196 -0.58 4.73 -19.90
N GLU A 197 -1.48 5.37 -20.66
CA GLU A 197 -1.14 6.10 -21.87
C GLU A 197 -0.67 7.51 -21.49
N LEU A 198 0.51 7.92 -21.94
CA LEU A 198 1.10 9.23 -21.71
C LEU A 198 0.51 10.26 -22.69
N ARG A 199 0.70 11.58 -22.43
CA ARG A 199 0.18 12.65 -23.29
C ARG A 199 0.68 12.58 -24.73
N ASN A 200 1.89 12.06 -24.92
CA ASN A 200 2.50 11.88 -26.25
C ASN A 200 2.07 10.58 -26.95
N GLY A 201 1.17 9.78 -26.34
CA GLY A 201 0.68 8.51 -26.87
C GLY A 201 1.61 7.31 -26.59
N GLU A 202 2.76 7.51 -25.93
CA GLU A 202 3.56 6.40 -25.40
C GLU A 202 2.84 5.71 -24.25
N LEU A 203 3.23 4.48 -23.96
CA LEU A 203 2.70 3.73 -22.81
C LEU A 203 3.78 3.61 -21.74
N LEU A 204 3.38 3.79 -20.49
CA LEU A 204 4.16 3.48 -19.31
C LEU A 204 3.52 2.28 -18.61
N MET A 205 4.29 1.23 -18.37
CA MET A 205 3.84 0.05 -17.63
C MET A 205 4.66 -0.09 -16.35
N ALA A 206 3.99 -0.25 -15.22
CA ALA A 206 4.60 -0.64 -13.95
C ALA A 206 4.32 -2.11 -13.68
N VAL A 207 5.29 -2.81 -13.09
CA VAL A 207 5.19 -4.24 -12.78
C VAL A 207 5.71 -4.54 -11.38
N ARG A 208 5.13 -5.57 -10.78
CA ARG A 208 5.60 -6.17 -9.54
C ARG A 208 6.83 -7.03 -9.80
N THR A 209 7.83 -6.94 -8.92
CA THR A 209 9.00 -7.82 -8.90
C THR A 209 9.21 -8.42 -7.52
N SER A 210 10.04 -9.44 -7.40
CA SER A 210 10.52 -9.95 -6.10
C SER A 210 11.61 -9.07 -5.48
N GLY A 211 12.10 -8.07 -6.22
CA GLY A 211 13.04 -7.09 -5.69
C GLY A 211 12.37 -6.03 -4.81
N PRO A 212 13.15 -5.21 -4.12
CA PRO A 212 12.65 -4.20 -3.19
C PRO A 212 12.04 -2.97 -3.86
N HIS A 213 12.07 -2.88 -5.18
CA HIS A 213 11.60 -1.72 -5.94
C HIS A 213 10.73 -2.11 -7.13
N VAL A 214 9.82 -1.22 -7.50
CA VAL A 214 8.97 -1.34 -8.70
C VAL A 214 9.82 -1.23 -9.96
N ALA A 215 9.45 -1.97 -11.00
CA ALA A 215 10.07 -1.84 -12.30
C ALA A 215 9.09 -1.31 -13.35
N PHE A 216 9.63 -0.60 -14.34
CA PHE A 216 8.87 0.05 -15.39
C PHE A 216 9.35 -0.35 -16.78
N TYR A 217 8.41 -0.35 -17.72
CA TYR A 217 8.64 -0.51 -19.16
C TYR A 217 7.97 0.65 -19.91
N ARG A 218 8.47 0.94 -21.11
CA ARG A 218 7.85 1.91 -22.01
C ARG A 218 7.61 1.30 -23.38
N SER A 219 6.50 1.71 -24.03
CA SER A 219 6.20 1.38 -25.42
C SER A 219 5.91 2.66 -26.21
N LYS A 220 6.47 2.77 -27.41
CA LYS A 220 6.27 3.92 -28.32
C LYS A 220 5.30 3.60 -29.47
N ASP A 221 4.89 2.35 -29.60
CA ASP A 221 4.10 1.83 -30.71
C ASP A 221 2.72 1.32 -30.30
N GLY A 222 2.28 1.69 -29.07
CA GLY A 222 0.99 1.27 -28.54
C GLY A 222 0.95 -0.20 -28.09
N GLY A 223 2.05 -0.70 -27.57
CA GLY A 223 2.14 -2.02 -26.94
C GLY A 223 2.64 -3.13 -27.85
N GLU A 224 3.06 -2.83 -29.10
CA GLU A 224 3.64 -3.83 -30.01
C GLU A 224 5.04 -4.24 -29.60
N SER A 225 5.82 -3.27 -29.12
CA SER A 225 7.15 -3.51 -28.54
C SER A 225 7.31 -2.73 -27.21
N TRP A 226 8.20 -3.23 -26.38
CA TRP A 226 8.45 -2.66 -25.06
C TRP A 226 9.95 -2.51 -24.82
N SER A 227 10.32 -1.46 -24.10
CA SER A 227 11.69 -1.28 -23.63
C SER A 227 12.11 -2.45 -22.75
N ARG A 228 13.41 -2.59 -22.50
CA ARG A 228 13.87 -3.43 -21.40
C ARG A 228 13.31 -2.93 -20.07
N GLY A 229 12.90 -3.83 -19.19
CA GLY A 229 12.43 -3.50 -17.86
C GLY A 229 13.51 -2.82 -17.02
N ALA A 230 13.19 -1.73 -16.36
CA ALA A 230 14.09 -0.95 -15.52
C ALA A 230 13.52 -0.79 -14.12
N VAL A 231 14.28 -1.22 -13.12
CA VAL A 231 13.97 -1.00 -11.71
C VAL A 231 14.16 0.48 -11.37
N ASP A 232 13.18 1.08 -10.69
CA ASP A 232 13.28 2.46 -10.20
C ASP A 232 13.39 2.50 -8.68
N THR A 233 14.56 2.83 -8.19
CA THR A 233 14.89 2.83 -6.76
C THR A 233 14.15 3.89 -5.93
N ALA A 234 13.44 4.82 -6.58
CA ALA A 234 12.59 5.78 -5.87
C ALA A 234 11.24 5.18 -5.45
N PHE A 235 10.89 3.99 -5.92
CA PHE A 235 9.63 3.33 -5.60
C PHE A 235 9.89 2.00 -4.90
N TRP A 236 9.95 2.04 -3.59
CA TRP A 236 10.03 0.83 -2.77
C TRP A 236 8.80 -0.03 -2.93
N GLN A 237 8.93 -1.33 -2.71
CA GLN A 237 7.81 -2.26 -2.68
C GLN A 237 8.11 -3.49 -1.81
N SER A 238 7.06 -4.10 -1.30
CA SER A 238 7.11 -5.39 -0.63
C SER A 238 6.45 -6.49 -1.47
N ASN A 239 6.90 -6.62 -2.73
CA ASN A 239 6.37 -7.59 -3.69
C ASN A 239 4.83 -7.49 -3.83
N THR A 240 4.33 -6.31 -4.15
CA THR A 240 2.90 -5.98 -4.26
C THR A 240 2.55 -5.45 -5.64
N MET A 241 1.27 -5.59 -6.01
CA MET A 241 0.75 -5.10 -7.28
C MET A 241 0.77 -3.56 -7.32
N PRO A 242 1.43 -2.94 -8.30
CA PRO A 242 1.30 -1.50 -8.57
C PRO A 242 -0.01 -1.21 -9.30
N CYS A 243 -0.49 0.03 -9.24
CA CYS A 243 -1.65 0.51 -9.99
C CYS A 243 -1.40 1.91 -10.53
N LEU A 244 -1.26 2.04 -11.85
CA LEU A 244 -1.21 3.31 -12.57
C LEU A 244 -2.61 3.68 -13.08
N HIS A 245 -3.00 4.93 -12.91
CA HIS A 245 -4.27 5.44 -13.40
C HIS A 245 -4.12 6.85 -13.94
N ARG A 246 -4.66 7.11 -15.15
CA ARG A 246 -4.70 8.46 -15.71
C ARG A 246 -5.99 9.14 -15.30
N LEU A 247 -5.85 10.21 -14.56
CA LEU A 247 -6.96 11.07 -14.16
C LEU A 247 -7.56 11.82 -15.37
N PRO A 248 -8.83 12.23 -15.31
CA PRO A 248 -9.47 13.01 -16.39
C PRO A 248 -8.75 14.33 -16.73
N ASP A 249 -8.09 14.95 -15.75
CA ASP A 249 -7.29 16.17 -15.94
C ASP A 249 -5.91 15.94 -16.57
N GLY A 250 -5.58 14.68 -16.84
CA GLY A 250 -4.34 14.28 -17.50
C GLY A 250 -3.17 14.03 -16.57
N ARG A 251 -3.31 14.15 -15.25
CA ARG A 251 -2.31 13.69 -14.27
C ARG A 251 -2.29 12.17 -14.17
N ILE A 252 -1.20 11.63 -13.68
CA ILE A 252 -1.08 10.18 -13.40
C ILE A 252 -1.10 9.97 -11.89
N LEU A 253 -2.02 9.14 -11.42
CA LEU A 253 -2.07 8.62 -10.07
C LEU A 253 -1.36 7.27 -10.04
N PHE A 254 -0.43 7.09 -9.11
CA PHE A 254 0.25 5.82 -8.86
C PHE A 254 -0.08 5.35 -7.45
N ILE A 255 -0.62 4.13 -7.34
CA ILE A 255 -0.98 3.50 -6.06
C ILE A 255 -0.18 2.21 -5.90
N TRP A 256 0.51 2.06 -4.77
CA TRP A 256 1.32 0.88 -4.45
C TRP A 256 1.62 0.82 -2.94
N ASN A 257 2.31 -0.20 -2.50
CA ASN A 257 2.84 -0.23 -1.14
C ASN A 257 4.29 0.29 -1.15
N ASN A 258 4.49 1.54 -0.73
CA ASN A 258 5.81 2.17 -0.59
C ASN A 258 6.47 1.71 0.72
N THR A 259 6.76 0.41 0.80
CA THR A 259 7.23 -0.27 2.01
C THR A 259 8.47 -1.09 1.70
N ALA A 260 9.48 -1.02 2.56
CA ALA A 260 10.62 -1.93 2.46
C ALA A 260 10.19 -3.34 2.88
N SER A 261 10.66 -4.34 2.13
CA SER A 261 10.61 -5.71 2.59
C SER A 261 11.49 -5.86 3.82
N LEU A 262 11.09 -6.69 4.79
CA LEU A 262 12.01 -7.06 5.85
C LEU A 262 13.24 -7.76 5.25
N PRO A 263 14.43 -7.51 5.80
CA PRO A 263 15.61 -8.26 5.43
C PRO A 263 15.29 -9.76 5.54
N THR A 264 15.65 -10.51 4.52
CA THR A 264 15.57 -11.97 4.58
C THR A 264 16.46 -12.44 5.71
N ARG A 265 15.86 -12.88 6.80
CA ARG A 265 16.58 -13.70 7.76
C ARG A 265 16.92 -14.99 7.05
N ASP A 266 18.18 -15.25 6.89
CA ASP A 266 18.70 -16.47 6.28
C ASP A 266 18.27 -17.71 7.11
N ALA A 267 18.17 -18.85 6.45
CA ALA A 267 17.99 -20.14 7.12
C ALA A 267 19.08 -20.43 8.17
N SER A 268 20.28 -19.87 7.99
CA SER A 268 21.37 -19.93 8.96
C SER A 268 21.09 -19.21 10.28
N GLU A 269 20.17 -18.22 10.28
CA GLU A 269 19.80 -17.47 11.48
C GLU A 269 18.80 -18.21 12.39
N SER A 270 18.29 -19.36 11.97
CA SER A 270 17.39 -20.20 12.77
C SER A 270 17.58 -21.66 12.41
N PRO A 271 18.75 -22.22 12.77
CA PRO A 271 19.11 -23.60 12.46
C PRO A 271 18.19 -24.62 13.16
N GLU A 272 17.45 -24.17 14.17
CA GLU A 272 16.47 -24.97 14.90
C GLU A 272 15.18 -25.23 14.13
N LEU A 273 14.97 -24.54 12.99
CA LEU A 273 13.75 -24.68 12.21
C LEU A 273 13.89 -25.80 11.17
N SER A 274 12.85 -26.61 11.09
CA SER A 274 12.73 -27.62 10.04
C SER A 274 12.56 -26.96 8.63
N ALA A 275 12.81 -27.72 7.58
CA ALA A 275 12.57 -27.27 6.22
C ALA A 275 11.12 -26.84 5.96
N ALA A 276 10.14 -27.45 6.67
CA ALA A 276 8.74 -27.06 6.59
C ALA A 276 8.49 -25.69 7.25
N GLU A 277 9.14 -25.41 8.37
CA GLU A 277 9.06 -24.12 9.06
C GLU A 277 9.83 -23.02 8.33
N LEU A 278 10.91 -23.37 7.67
CA LEU A 278 11.67 -22.47 6.81
C LEU A 278 10.94 -22.13 5.51
N LYS A 279 10.00 -22.98 5.08
CA LYS A 279 9.25 -22.79 3.82
C LYS A 279 8.52 -21.45 3.72
N GLY A 280 8.14 -20.85 4.84
CA GLY A 280 7.50 -19.55 4.87
C GLY A 280 8.46 -18.35 5.04
N ARG A 281 9.75 -18.58 5.20
CA ARG A 281 10.68 -17.49 5.57
C ARG A 281 10.98 -16.50 4.47
N TRP A 282 11.14 -16.96 3.26
CA TRP A 282 11.41 -16.06 2.16
C TRP A 282 10.18 -15.26 1.74
N GLU A 283 8.99 -15.71 2.12
CA GLU A 283 7.75 -14.95 1.96
C GLU A 283 7.71 -13.71 2.86
N SER A 284 8.77 -13.45 3.65
CA SER A 284 8.97 -12.17 4.32
C SER A 284 9.00 -10.98 3.37
N VAL A 285 9.27 -11.18 2.09
CA VAL A 285 9.09 -10.15 1.05
C VAL A 285 7.63 -9.70 0.91
N PHE A 286 6.67 -10.50 1.34
CA PHE A 286 5.25 -10.16 1.38
C PHE A 286 4.79 -9.51 2.67
N THR A 287 5.66 -9.30 3.59
CA THR A 287 5.38 -8.60 4.84
C THR A 287 5.40 -7.10 4.61
N ASN A 288 4.98 -6.31 5.58
CA ASN A 288 4.92 -4.85 5.47
C ASN A 288 3.92 -4.37 4.41
N ARG A 289 2.76 -5.03 4.33
CA ARG A 289 1.64 -4.64 3.46
C ARG A 289 0.51 -3.96 4.24
N ASP A 290 0.83 -3.34 5.35
CA ASP A 290 -0.14 -2.66 6.22
C ASP A 290 -0.45 -1.23 5.76
N ALA A 291 0.31 -0.69 4.82
CA ALA A 291 0.14 0.67 4.30
C ALA A 291 0.06 0.67 2.77
N LEU A 292 -0.97 1.31 2.23
CA LEU A 292 -1.15 1.56 0.80
C LEU A 292 -0.89 3.04 0.54
N HIS A 293 -0.08 3.34 -0.45
CA HIS A 293 0.38 4.68 -0.76
C HIS A 293 -0.15 5.18 -2.09
N ALA A 294 -0.18 6.49 -2.24
CA ALA A 294 -0.38 7.14 -3.52
C ALA A 294 0.62 8.26 -3.75
N ALA A 295 0.99 8.43 -5.02
CA ALA A 295 1.72 9.57 -5.55
C ALA A 295 1.06 10.06 -6.84
N ILE A 296 1.28 11.33 -7.19
CA ILE A 296 0.72 11.98 -8.35
C ILE A 296 1.80 12.65 -9.19
N SER A 297 1.68 12.56 -10.51
CA SER A 297 2.58 13.17 -11.48
C SER A 297 1.81 14.06 -12.45
N ASP A 298 2.34 15.26 -12.69
CA ASP A 298 1.81 16.22 -13.65
C ASP A 298 2.55 16.17 -15.01
N ASP A 299 3.67 15.44 -15.10
CA ASP A 299 4.64 15.45 -16.19
C ASP A 299 4.93 14.06 -16.77
N ASP A 300 3.88 13.23 -16.86
CA ASP A 300 3.93 11.90 -17.47
C ASP A 300 4.94 10.95 -16.77
N GLY A 301 5.03 11.06 -15.44
CA GLY A 301 5.81 10.16 -14.60
C GLY A 301 7.29 10.53 -14.46
N LEU A 302 7.69 11.75 -14.86
CA LEU A 302 9.08 12.23 -14.66
C LEU A 302 9.31 12.66 -13.20
N THR A 303 8.35 13.40 -12.64
CA THR A 303 8.35 13.78 -11.23
C THR A 303 7.07 13.34 -10.52
N TRP A 304 7.18 13.09 -9.23
CA TRP A 304 6.09 12.59 -8.40
C TRP A 304 6.05 13.33 -7.07
N ARG A 305 4.81 13.59 -6.60
CA ARG A 305 4.51 14.22 -5.31
C ARG A 305 3.53 13.37 -4.53
N GLY A 306 3.46 13.57 -3.23
CA GLY A 306 2.57 12.86 -2.32
C GLY A 306 3.32 11.81 -1.50
N PHE A 307 3.42 10.59 -2.00
CA PHE A 307 3.96 9.44 -1.24
C PHE A 307 3.23 9.27 0.09
N ARG A 308 1.91 9.47 0.07
CA ARG A 308 1.06 9.46 1.25
C ARG A 308 0.32 8.14 1.41
N GLU A 309 0.12 7.75 2.65
CA GLU A 309 -0.73 6.63 3.01
C GLU A 309 -2.20 6.98 2.74
N ILE A 310 -2.81 6.35 1.73
CA ILE A 310 -4.25 6.49 1.43
C ILE A 310 -5.08 5.46 2.18
N ALA A 311 -4.46 4.39 2.65
CA ALA A 311 -5.09 3.38 3.48
C ALA A 311 -4.06 2.72 4.40
N LEU A 312 -4.51 2.38 5.59
CA LEU A 312 -3.77 1.59 6.57
C LEU A 312 -4.60 0.37 6.94
N ASN A 313 -3.94 -0.76 7.18
CA ASN A 313 -4.59 -1.93 7.72
C ASN A 313 -5.20 -1.59 9.09
N GLU A 314 -6.52 -1.75 9.23
CA GLU A 314 -7.26 -1.36 10.43
C GLU A 314 -6.80 -2.10 11.68
N ILE A 315 -6.34 -3.34 11.51
CA ILE A 315 -5.87 -4.17 12.63
C ILE A 315 -4.37 -4.07 12.89
N ARG A 316 -3.63 -3.22 12.17
CA ARG A 316 -2.17 -3.10 12.28
C ARG A 316 -1.67 -2.80 13.69
N ASN A 317 -2.46 -2.06 14.47
CA ASN A 317 -2.15 -1.70 15.86
C ASN A 317 -2.86 -2.59 16.89
N ALA A 318 -3.55 -3.65 16.47
CA ALA A 318 -4.24 -4.54 17.38
C ALA A 318 -3.25 -5.44 18.15
N PRO A 319 -3.35 -5.53 19.47
CA PRO A 319 -2.45 -6.36 20.28
C PRO A 319 -2.67 -7.85 20.04
N ASP A 320 -3.88 -8.27 19.71
CA ASP A 320 -4.22 -9.65 19.39
C ASP A 320 -4.61 -9.82 17.93
N PHE A 321 -3.59 -9.96 17.09
CA PHE A 321 -3.78 -10.18 15.66
C PHE A 321 -4.48 -11.50 15.33
N ARG A 322 -4.30 -12.54 16.15
CA ARG A 322 -4.84 -13.88 15.88
C ARG A 322 -6.36 -13.91 15.95
N GLU A 323 -6.93 -13.21 16.89
CA GLU A 323 -8.39 -13.13 17.05
C GLU A 323 -9.03 -12.28 15.95
N LEU A 324 -8.35 -11.22 15.53
CA LEU A 324 -8.90 -10.27 14.57
C LEU A 324 -8.70 -10.70 13.10
N ALA A 325 -7.66 -11.46 12.81
CA ALA A 325 -7.21 -11.72 11.44
C ALA A 325 -7.76 -12.99 10.81
N ASP A 326 -8.56 -13.80 11.48
CA ASP A 326 -9.04 -15.11 11.02
C ASP A 326 -7.97 -15.99 10.32
N GLY A 327 -6.71 -15.62 10.43
CA GLY A 327 -5.56 -16.31 9.86
C GLY A 327 -5.33 -16.12 8.36
N LYS A 328 -6.08 -15.23 7.68
CA LYS A 328 -5.97 -14.96 6.25
C LYS A 328 -5.14 -13.72 5.95
N ASP A 329 -4.83 -13.52 4.67
CA ASP A 329 -4.13 -12.35 4.18
C ASP A 329 -4.91 -11.07 4.53
N GLN A 330 -4.27 -10.19 5.32
CA GLN A 330 -4.82 -8.92 5.78
C GLN A 330 -4.20 -7.71 5.05
N SER A 331 -3.42 -7.96 4.01
CA SER A 331 -2.70 -6.91 3.30
C SER A 331 -3.62 -5.91 2.61
N VAL A 332 -3.23 -4.63 2.67
CA VAL A 332 -3.90 -3.52 1.96
C VAL A 332 -3.21 -3.25 0.62
N HIS A 333 -3.45 -4.11 -0.36
CA HIS A 333 -2.92 -3.99 -1.72
C HIS A 333 -3.96 -4.46 -2.75
N GLN A 334 -3.58 -4.82 -3.97
CA GLN A 334 -4.49 -5.25 -5.04
C GLN A 334 -5.49 -4.15 -5.41
N SER A 335 -4.96 -2.96 -5.74
CA SER A 335 -5.77 -1.77 -5.96
C SER A 335 -6.40 -1.74 -7.36
N GLN A 336 -7.59 -1.17 -7.42
CA GLN A 336 -8.26 -0.73 -8.65
C GLN A 336 -8.80 0.68 -8.44
N VAL A 337 -8.65 1.54 -9.43
CA VAL A 337 -9.06 2.96 -9.39
C VAL A 337 -10.17 3.20 -10.39
N MET A 338 -11.11 4.05 -10.02
CA MET A 338 -12.19 4.55 -10.86
C MET A 338 -12.37 6.05 -10.65
N ASP A 339 -12.53 6.80 -11.74
CA ASP A 339 -12.84 8.23 -11.68
C ASP A 339 -14.27 8.46 -11.21
N LEU A 340 -14.44 9.47 -10.36
CA LEU A 340 -15.73 9.94 -9.88
C LEU A 340 -15.96 11.41 -10.29
N PRO A 341 -17.23 11.89 -10.29
CA PRO A 341 -17.52 13.29 -10.51
C PRO A 341 -16.74 14.22 -9.57
N GLY A 342 -16.47 15.45 -10.03
CA GLY A 342 -15.74 16.45 -9.25
C GLY A 342 -14.25 16.16 -9.07
N GLY A 343 -13.66 15.31 -9.93
CA GLY A 343 -12.23 14.99 -9.89
C GLY A 343 -11.83 14.05 -8.73
N LYS A 344 -12.77 13.44 -8.04
CA LYS A 344 -12.52 12.44 -7.00
C LYS A 344 -12.20 11.09 -7.63
N VAL A 345 -11.63 10.20 -6.83
CA VAL A 345 -11.38 8.81 -7.22
C VAL A 345 -11.93 7.84 -6.17
N LEU A 346 -12.47 6.73 -6.67
CA LEU A 346 -12.81 5.55 -5.88
C LEU A 346 -11.68 4.54 -6.03
N VAL A 347 -11.16 4.07 -4.90
CA VAL A 347 -10.13 3.03 -4.84
C VAL A 347 -10.67 1.81 -4.13
N ALA A 348 -10.72 0.69 -4.83
CA ALA A 348 -10.91 -0.61 -4.21
C ALA A 348 -9.55 -1.19 -3.87
N TYR A 349 -9.36 -1.70 -2.64
CA TYR A 349 -8.09 -2.30 -2.20
C TYR A 349 -8.31 -3.39 -1.16
N GLY A 350 -7.23 -4.10 -0.82
CA GLY A 350 -7.22 -5.19 0.14
C GLY A 350 -7.42 -6.56 -0.54
N GLN A 351 -6.67 -7.56 -0.14
CA GLN A 351 -6.72 -8.89 -0.73
C GLN A 351 -7.67 -9.81 0.04
N GLY A 352 -7.56 -9.86 1.34
CA GLY A 352 -8.39 -10.73 2.16
C GLY A 352 -9.78 -10.15 2.43
N ARG A 353 -10.71 -11.03 2.78
CA ARG A 353 -12.10 -10.66 3.08
C ARG A 353 -12.23 -9.56 4.15
N SER A 354 -11.38 -9.62 5.16
CA SER A 354 -11.39 -8.66 6.27
C SER A 354 -10.64 -7.35 5.97
N SER A 355 -9.78 -7.32 4.93
CA SER A 355 -9.01 -6.13 4.55
C SER A 355 -9.59 -5.40 3.33
N ARG A 356 -10.58 -5.99 2.62
CA ARG A 356 -11.15 -5.36 1.42
C ARG A 356 -11.98 -4.14 1.77
N ARG A 357 -11.66 -3.01 1.12
CA ARG A 357 -12.33 -1.71 1.33
C ARG A 357 -12.53 -0.99 0.01
N LEU A 358 -13.50 -0.10 0.02
CA LEU A 358 -13.72 0.94 -0.98
C LEU A 358 -13.48 2.28 -0.30
N ALA A 359 -12.57 3.08 -0.83
CA ALA A 359 -12.28 4.41 -0.30
C ALA A 359 -12.38 5.47 -1.40
N VAL A 360 -12.84 6.65 -1.02
CA VAL A 360 -12.91 7.83 -1.90
C VAL A 360 -11.98 8.91 -1.38
N PHE A 361 -11.28 9.60 -2.27
CA PHE A 361 -10.52 10.80 -1.93
C PHE A 361 -10.38 11.76 -3.13
N ASP A 362 -9.96 12.98 -2.85
CA ASP A 362 -9.55 13.95 -3.85
C ASP A 362 -8.05 13.80 -4.11
N PRO A 363 -7.59 13.52 -5.35
CA PRO A 363 -6.16 13.44 -5.63
C PRO A 363 -5.35 14.69 -5.27
N ASN A 364 -5.99 15.86 -5.17
CA ASN A 364 -5.35 17.10 -4.71
C ASN A 364 -4.91 17.01 -3.23
N TRP A 365 -5.51 16.14 -2.44
CA TRP A 365 -5.04 15.85 -1.09
C TRP A 365 -3.57 15.40 -1.05
N LEU A 366 -3.08 14.74 -2.10
CA LEU A 366 -1.68 14.34 -2.22
C LEU A 366 -0.71 15.53 -2.34
N LEU A 367 -1.24 16.71 -2.70
CA LEU A 367 -0.44 17.93 -2.90
C LEU A 367 -0.29 18.78 -1.63
N GLU A 368 -0.89 18.37 -0.50
CA GLU A 368 -0.66 19.03 0.78
C GLU A 368 0.83 18.97 1.14
N THR A 369 1.31 20.03 1.79
CA THR A 369 2.71 20.22 2.18
C THR A 369 2.94 20.08 3.69
N GLN A 370 1.84 19.97 4.43
CA GLN A 370 1.85 19.90 5.88
C GLN A 370 1.09 18.70 6.40
N ARG A 371 1.51 18.17 7.52
CA ARG A 371 0.77 17.17 8.29
C ARG A 371 1.01 17.37 9.78
N ARG A 372 -0.05 17.13 10.56
CA ARG A 372 0.02 17.16 12.02
C ARG A 372 -0.76 16.01 12.61
N THR A 373 -0.25 15.40 13.68
CA THR A 373 -1.00 14.54 14.58
C THR A 373 -0.76 14.93 16.03
N ASP A 374 -1.81 15.05 16.81
CA ASP A 374 -1.78 15.37 18.24
C ASP A 374 -2.36 14.22 19.09
N PHE A 375 -2.49 13.05 18.47
CA PHE A 375 -2.99 11.80 19.06
C PHE A 375 -4.41 11.84 19.61
N ARG A 376 -5.20 12.86 19.31
CA ARG A 376 -6.62 12.92 19.72
C ARG A 376 -7.48 11.80 19.10
N LYS A 377 -7.02 11.23 18.00
CA LYS A 377 -7.60 10.06 17.33
C LYS A 377 -6.93 8.75 17.74
N GLY A 378 -6.21 8.74 18.86
CA GLY A 378 -5.42 7.60 19.30
C GLY A 378 -4.30 7.26 18.30
N LEU A 379 -4.13 5.97 18.02
CA LEU A 379 -3.10 5.45 17.12
C LEU A 379 -3.51 5.47 15.63
N GLY A 380 -4.60 6.15 15.27
CA GLY A 380 -5.14 6.14 13.91
C GLY A 380 -4.15 6.62 12.84
N ASP A 381 -3.31 7.60 13.18
CA ASP A 381 -2.36 8.23 12.25
C ASP A 381 -0.97 7.58 12.23
N VAL A 382 -0.72 6.57 13.09
CA VAL A 382 0.60 5.93 13.25
C VAL A 382 0.50 4.41 13.20
N SER A 383 1.61 3.75 12.89
CA SER A 383 1.81 2.32 13.06
C SER A 383 2.79 2.07 14.19
N VAL A 384 2.39 1.28 15.19
CA VAL A 384 3.18 1.08 16.43
C VAL A 384 3.38 -0.40 16.77
N GLN A 385 2.92 -1.31 15.90
CA GLN A 385 3.05 -2.72 16.18
C GLN A 385 4.49 -3.17 16.17
N LEU A 386 4.79 -3.99 17.14
CA LEU A 386 5.96 -4.85 17.10
C LEU A 386 5.61 -6.08 16.26
N TYR A 387 6.19 -6.17 15.09
CA TYR A 387 6.03 -7.33 14.23
C TYR A 387 7.03 -8.40 14.64
N VAL A 388 6.52 -9.48 15.21
CA VAL A 388 7.28 -10.71 15.39
C VAL A 388 6.89 -11.67 14.29
N ARG A 389 7.87 -12.16 13.55
CA ARG A 389 7.64 -13.07 12.45
C ARG A 389 7.03 -14.37 12.94
N SER A 390 5.87 -14.75 12.43
CA SER A 390 5.32 -16.08 12.66
C SER A 390 6.06 -17.08 11.78
N LEU A 391 6.87 -17.92 12.41
CA LEU A 391 7.55 -19.03 11.75
C LEU A 391 6.65 -20.26 11.61
N SER A 392 5.58 -20.33 12.38
CA SER A 392 4.59 -21.40 12.35
C SER A 392 3.56 -21.26 11.23
N GLY A 393 4.00 -20.94 10.02
CA GLY A 393 3.11 -20.77 8.86
C GLY A 393 2.26 -21.99 8.52
N GLY A 394 2.52 -23.14 9.15
CA GLY A 394 1.86 -24.41 8.81
C GLY A 394 0.36 -24.47 9.01
N ALA A 395 -0.22 -23.66 9.87
CA ALA A 395 -1.67 -23.66 10.09
C ALA A 395 -2.47 -22.88 9.04
N ARG A 396 -1.84 -22.27 8.04
CA ARG A 396 -2.48 -21.25 7.23
C ARG A 396 -2.47 -21.47 5.73
N GLY A 397 -2.03 -22.61 5.27
CA GLY A 397 -2.07 -23.01 3.86
C GLY A 397 -1.28 -22.11 2.89
N TRP A 398 -1.16 -20.84 3.21
CA TRP A 398 -0.46 -19.78 2.49
C TRP A 398 0.47 -19.10 3.47
N ALA A 399 1.49 -19.82 3.88
CA ALA A 399 2.49 -19.29 4.77
C ALA A 399 3.04 -17.98 4.22
N GLY A 400 3.11 -16.96 5.05
CA GLY A 400 3.82 -15.74 4.75
C GLY A 400 2.98 -14.53 4.38
N HIS A 401 1.77 -14.67 3.95
CA HIS A 401 0.91 -13.54 3.64
C HIS A 401 0.43 -12.86 4.93
N CYS A 402 1.15 -11.83 5.38
CA CYS A 402 0.82 -11.03 6.57
C CYS A 402 0.58 -11.85 7.84
N ALA A 403 1.20 -13.03 7.94
CA ALA A 403 1.08 -13.91 9.08
C ALA A 403 2.07 -13.51 10.18
N TRP A 404 1.72 -12.51 10.98
CA TRP A 404 2.56 -12.01 12.04
C TRP A 404 2.00 -12.32 13.41
N ASN A 405 2.88 -12.69 14.31
CA ASN A 405 2.61 -12.54 15.72
C ASN A 405 2.91 -11.08 16.07
N ARG A 406 2.01 -10.41 16.73
CA ARG A 406 2.17 -9.03 17.19
C ARG A 406 2.25 -9.01 18.69
N THR A 407 3.14 -8.20 19.21
CA THR A 407 3.26 -7.90 20.63
C THR A 407 2.97 -6.42 20.86
N ALA A 408 2.79 -6.01 22.11
CA ALA A 408 2.51 -4.62 22.43
C ALA A 408 3.64 -3.71 21.94
N GLY A 409 3.26 -2.70 21.15
CA GLY A 409 4.13 -1.62 20.70
C GLY A 409 4.01 -0.38 21.58
N ALA A 410 4.29 0.78 21.02
CA ALA A 410 3.96 2.05 21.67
C ALA A 410 2.47 2.16 21.94
N MET A 411 2.07 2.86 22.99
CA MET A 411 0.70 2.88 23.47
C MET A 411 0.22 4.29 23.80
N MET A 412 -1.10 4.47 23.79
CA MET A 412 -1.72 5.67 24.33
C MET A 412 -1.77 5.59 25.84
N VAL A 413 -1.28 6.63 26.50
CA VAL A 413 -1.32 6.76 27.96
C VAL A 413 -1.79 8.14 28.34
N ARG A 414 -2.25 8.30 29.58
CA ARG A 414 -2.60 9.61 30.12
C ARG A 414 -1.37 10.53 30.11
N ASP A 415 -1.58 11.77 29.70
CA ASP A 415 -0.54 12.80 29.77
C ASP A 415 -0.08 12.99 31.25
N PRO A 416 1.22 12.77 31.56
CA PRO A 416 1.70 12.80 32.93
C PRO A 416 1.56 14.17 33.63
N ASP A 417 1.29 15.25 32.89
CA ASP A 417 1.03 16.58 33.45
C ASP A 417 -0.47 16.87 33.66
N THR A 418 -1.34 15.92 33.37
CA THR A 418 -2.78 16.12 33.59
C THR A 418 -3.13 15.71 35.02
N ASP A 419 -3.60 16.65 35.83
CA ASP A 419 -4.12 16.38 37.16
C ASP A 419 -5.33 15.45 37.11
N ASP A 420 -5.53 14.67 38.19
CA ASP A 420 -6.74 13.84 38.30
C ASP A 420 -7.97 14.75 38.30
N PRO A 421 -8.95 14.52 37.42
CA PRO A 421 -10.18 15.26 37.48
C PRO A 421 -10.87 14.94 38.81
N PRO A 422 -11.49 15.93 39.46
CA PRO A 422 -12.28 15.69 40.68
C PRO A 422 -13.29 14.57 40.43
N PRO A 423 -13.55 13.69 41.40
CA PRO A 423 -14.57 12.65 41.29
C PRO A 423 -15.88 13.21 40.76
N GLY A 424 -16.46 12.58 39.74
CA GLY A 424 -17.73 13.00 39.12
C GLY A 424 -17.64 14.05 38.01
N THR A 425 -16.43 14.55 37.64
CA THR A 425 -16.28 15.47 36.51
C THR A 425 -15.96 14.72 35.22
N ARG A 426 -16.73 14.94 34.15
CA ARG A 426 -16.40 14.49 32.79
C ARG A 426 -15.40 15.48 32.15
N ARG A 427 -14.15 15.52 32.60
CA ARG A 427 -13.08 16.21 31.83
C ARG A 427 -12.49 15.24 30.81
N SER A 428 -12.25 15.72 29.60
CA SER A 428 -11.46 14.98 28.61
C SER A 428 -10.03 14.85 29.15
N ILE A 429 -9.63 13.63 29.44
CA ILE A 429 -8.25 13.31 29.79
C ILE A 429 -7.44 13.48 28.50
N ARG A 430 -6.38 14.26 28.57
CA ARG A 430 -5.41 14.34 27.48
C ARG A 430 -4.60 13.07 27.48
N GLU A 431 -4.54 12.40 26.32
CA GLU A 431 -3.68 11.25 26.11
C GLU A 431 -2.45 11.66 25.28
N VAL A 432 -1.38 10.93 25.45
CA VAL A 432 -0.11 11.08 24.75
C VAL A 432 0.40 9.71 24.32
N LEU A 433 1.24 9.68 23.30
CA LEU A 433 1.88 8.48 22.84
C LEU A 433 3.11 8.18 23.73
N GLN A 434 3.23 6.95 24.21
CA GLN A 434 4.38 6.47 24.97
C GLN A 434 5.13 5.40 24.16
N LEU A 435 6.41 5.62 23.93
CA LEU A 435 7.35 4.66 23.38
C LEU A 435 8.22 4.11 24.51
N CYS A 436 8.06 2.83 24.80
CA CYS A 436 8.72 2.15 25.91
C CYS A 436 9.12 0.71 25.51
N ARG A 437 9.69 -0.07 26.41
CA ARG A 437 9.94 -1.49 26.23
C ARG A 437 9.34 -2.27 27.39
N ILE A 438 8.17 -2.87 27.14
CA ILE A 438 7.41 -3.62 28.16
C ILE A 438 7.58 -5.13 28.01
N CYS A 439 8.10 -5.61 26.90
CA CYS A 439 8.39 -7.02 26.70
C CYS A 439 9.81 -7.35 27.16
N ASP A 440 9.97 -8.49 27.84
CA ASP A 440 11.28 -9.00 28.21
C ASP A 440 12.12 -9.26 26.94
N PRO A 441 13.31 -8.66 26.82
CA PRO A 441 14.15 -8.82 25.64
C PRO A 441 14.62 -10.27 25.40
N ARG A 442 14.56 -11.13 26.42
CA ARG A 442 14.84 -12.57 26.30
C ARG A 442 13.70 -13.32 25.59
N LEU A 443 12.48 -12.80 25.64
CA LEU A 443 11.30 -13.35 24.99
C LEU A 443 11.03 -12.70 23.64
N VAL A 444 11.26 -11.39 23.54
CA VAL A 444 11.06 -10.57 22.33
C VAL A 444 12.27 -9.66 22.17
N SER A 445 13.19 -10.05 21.29
CA SER A 445 14.41 -9.28 21.01
C SER A 445 14.15 -7.97 20.29
N ASP A 446 13.08 -7.92 19.47
CA ASP A 446 12.77 -6.78 18.64
C ASP A 446 12.44 -5.54 19.47
N ARG A 447 12.85 -4.37 18.97
CA ARG A 447 12.62 -3.07 19.62
C ARG A 447 11.29 -2.48 19.21
N GLN A 448 10.60 -1.91 20.15
CA GLN A 448 9.34 -1.20 19.88
C GLN A 448 9.60 0.12 19.14
N GLY A 449 8.70 0.44 18.22
CA GLY A 449 8.82 1.63 17.41
C GLY A 449 7.48 2.27 17.05
N ILE A 450 7.58 3.39 16.36
CA ILE A 450 6.47 4.20 15.83
C ILE A 450 6.83 4.58 14.41
N VAL A 451 5.88 4.48 13.50
CA VAL A 451 6.01 4.94 12.11
C VAL A 451 4.89 5.92 11.79
N TRP A 452 5.26 7.06 11.25
CA TRP A 452 4.36 8.13 10.87
C TRP A 452 4.71 8.65 9.47
N ASN A 453 3.74 8.60 8.55
CA ASN A 453 3.87 9.13 7.21
C ASN A 453 3.58 10.64 7.18
N PHE A 454 4.17 11.35 6.23
CA PHE A 454 3.84 12.72 5.87
C PHE A 454 4.05 12.96 4.36
N PRO A 455 3.51 14.07 3.79
CA PRO A 455 3.74 14.41 2.39
C PRO A 455 5.23 14.53 2.08
N ALA A 456 5.68 13.83 1.02
CA ALA A 456 7.09 13.80 0.66
C ALA A 456 7.61 15.20 0.29
N SER A 457 8.80 15.54 0.76
CA SER A 457 9.48 16.76 0.37
C SER A 457 11.00 16.62 0.35
N ARG A 458 11.66 17.32 -0.57
CA ARG A 458 13.12 17.38 -0.67
C ARG A 458 13.73 18.32 0.36
N LYS A 459 12.95 19.30 0.82
CA LYS A 459 13.26 20.18 1.95
C LYS A 459 12.08 20.23 2.88
N GLY A 460 12.32 20.10 4.17
CA GLY A 460 11.22 20.08 5.13
C GLY A 460 11.72 20.09 6.56
N ARG A 461 10.74 20.17 7.45
CA ARG A 461 10.93 20.18 8.89
C ARG A 461 9.94 19.22 9.53
N VAL A 462 10.44 18.37 10.43
CA VAL A 462 9.63 17.61 11.38
C VAL A 462 9.87 18.16 12.77
N THR A 463 8.79 18.40 13.51
CA THR A 463 8.82 18.87 14.89
C THR A 463 8.09 17.85 15.78
N LEU A 464 8.71 17.48 16.89
CA LEU A 464 8.17 16.55 17.89
C LEU A 464 8.10 17.27 19.24
N ASP A 465 6.93 17.25 19.88
CA ASP A 465 6.86 17.59 21.31
C ASP A 465 7.10 16.31 22.10
N CYS A 466 8.26 16.19 22.73
CA CYS A 466 8.72 14.96 23.39
C CYS A 466 9.24 15.20 24.81
N ARG A 467 9.27 14.12 25.62
CA ARG A 467 9.80 14.10 26.97
C ARG A 467 10.40 12.72 27.27
N ILE A 468 11.69 12.67 27.56
CA ILE A 468 12.36 11.42 27.94
C ILE A 468 12.28 11.27 29.47
N VAL A 469 11.71 10.14 29.93
CA VAL A 469 11.64 9.80 31.36
C VAL A 469 12.49 8.56 31.67
N GLY A 470 12.46 7.58 30.78
CA GLY A 470 13.32 6.38 30.80
C GLY A 470 14.39 6.44 29.72
N SER A 471 14.45 5.44 28.89
CA SER A 471 15.34 5.40 27.73
C SER A 471 14.92 6.39 26.67
N GLY A 472 15.91 6.93 25.95
CA GLY A 472 15.71 7.74 24.77
C GLY A 472 15.21 6.92 23.56
N PHE A 473 15.29 7.52 22.40
CA PHE A 473 14.82 6.93 21.16
C PHE A 473 15.78 7.18 20.00
N ARG A 474 15.72 6.33 18.99
CA ARG A 474 16.30 6.58 17.68
C ARG A 474 15.26 7.28 16.84
N LEU A 475 15.63 8.39 16.22
CA LEU A 475 14.85 9.10 15.21
C LEU A 475 15.42 8.80 13.83
N THR A 476 14.57 8.36 12.91
CA THR A 476 14.94 8.06 11.54
C THR A 476 14.00 8.79 10.59
N LEU A 477 14.55 9.43 9.55
CA LEU A 477 13.78 9.94 8.43
C LEU A 477 14.06 9.09 7.19
N ALA A 478 12.98 8.65 6.53
CA ALA A 478 13.04 7.77 5.37
C ALA A 478 12.09 8.24 4.25
N ASP A 479 12.24 7.65 3.07
CA ASP A 479 11.38 7.87 1.90
C ASP A 479 10.31 6.76 1.72
N HIS A 480 10.28 5.80 2.64
CA HIS A 480 9.37 4.65 2.61
C HIS A 480 8.99 4.18 4.01
N TRP A 481 7.94 3.40 4.09
CA TRP A 481 7.50 2.77 5.33
C TRP A 481 8.50 1.72 5.80
N ILE A 482 8.91 1.81 7.04
CA ILE A 482 9.78 0.87 7.73
C ILE A 482 8.94 0.18 8.80
N ASN A 483 9.07 -1.15 8.95
CA ASN A 483 8.44 -1.85 10.05
C ASN A 483 8.84 -1.21 11.39
N PRO A 484 7.90 -0.90 12.29
CA PRO A 484 8.20 -0.25 13.57
C PRO A 484 9.29 -0.94 14.38
N CYS A 485 9.43 -2.26 14.32
CA CYS A 485 10.45 -3.02 15.04
C CYS A 485 11.74 -3.31 14.24
N ASP A 486 11.82 -2.89 12.98
CA ASP A 486 12.99 -3.17 12.13
C ASP A 486 14.22 -2.37 12.62
N GLU A 487 15.33 -3.04 12.84
CA GLU A 487 16.59 -2.44 13.25
C GLU A 487 17.55 -2.16 12.08
N VAL A 488 17.33 -2.81 10.95
CA VAL A 488 18.18 -2.68 9.76
C VAL A 488 17.78 -1.48 8.91
N GLY A 489 16.48 -1.32 8.64
CA GLY A 489 15.96 -0.22 7.84
C GLY A 489 16.40 1.17 8.33
N PRO A 490 16.35 1.46 9.64
CA PRO A 490 16.88 2.70 10.20
C PRO A 490 18.36 2.95 9.87
N ALA A 491 19.18 1.92 9.86
CA ALA A 491 20.62 2.06 9.57
C ALA A 491 20.88 2.36 8.08
N LEU A 492 19.99 1.99 7.19
CA LEU A 492 20.07 2.23 5.74
C LEU A 492 19.33 3.50 5.29
N SER A 493 18.67 4.18 6.20
CA SER A 493 17.85 5.36 5.90
C SER A 493 18.69 6.63 5.71
N PRO A 494 18.18 7.64 4.98
CA PRO A 494 18.87 8.91 4.76
C PRO A 494 19.34 9.63 6.03
N LEU A 495 18.59 9.51 7.12
CA LEU A 495 18.96 10.07 8.42
C LEU A 495 18.56 9.11 9.54
N SER A 496 19.49 8.81 10.44
CA SER A 496 19.22 8.04 11.66
C SER A 496 20.04 8.61 12.82
N ILE A 497 19.38 9.04 13.91
CA ILE A 497 19.98 9.77 15.02
C ILE A 497 19.55 9.14 16.34
N ARG A 498 20.49 9.00 17.28
CA ARG A 498 20.19 8.64 18.67
C ARG A 498 19.84 9.90 19.45
N MET A 499 18.64 9.91 20.02
CA MET A 499 18.12 10.98 20.86
C MET A 499 18.07 10.51 22.32
N ASP A 500 19.22 10.55 22.96
CA ASP A 500 19.40 10.17 24.37
C ASP A 500 20.23 11.25 25.06
N ARG A 501 19.72 12.48 25.03
CA ARG A 501 20.40 13.67 25.54
C ARG A 501 19.81 14.11 26.86
N ASP A 502 20.65 14.56 27.76
CA ASP A 502 20.24 15.03 29.09
C ASP A 502 19.29 16.23 29.00
N GLU A 503 19.42 17.07 27.99
CA GLU A 503 18.55 18.23 27.74
C GLU A 503 17.09 17.85 27.48
N LEU A 504 16.82 16.62 26.98
CA LEU A 504 15.47 16.09 26.71
C LEU A 504 14.90 15.31 27.90
N ARG A 505 15.68 15.12 28.98
CA ARG A 505 15.31 14.32 30.14
C ARG A 505 14.57 15.13 31.20
N GLY A 506 13.74 14.42 31.97
CA GLY A 506 13.10 14.94 33.16
C GLY A 506 11.62 15.24 33.02
N ARG A 507 11.12 16.29 33.70
CA ARG A 507 9.69 16.59 33.77
C ARG A 507 9.19 17.58 32.71
N LYS A 508 10.11 18.24 31.97
CA LYS A 508 9.72 19.24 30.96
C LYS A 508 9.49 18.60 29.59
N TRP A 509 8.56 19.14 28.85
CA TRP A 509 8.37 18.87 27.44
C TRP A 509 9.32 19.72 26.62
N HIS A 510 9.86 19.11 25.58
CA HIS A 510 10.84 19.76 24.70
C HIS A 510 10.33 19.68 23.26
N ARG A 511 10.52 20.77 22.53
CA ARG A 511 10.26 20.82 21.10
C ARG A 511 11.54 20.44 20.37
N LEU A 512 11.57 19.22 19.86
CA LEU A 512 12.66 18.71 19.03
C LEU A 512 12.32 18.95 17.57
N THR A 513 13.24 19.56 16.83
CA THR A 513 13.07 19.87 15.42
C THR A 513 14.18 19.24 14.60
N VAL A 514 13.84 18.63 13.47
CA VAL A 514 14.76 18.11 12.48
C VAL A 514 14.40 18.72 11.13
N GLU A 515 15.30 19.54 10.60
CA GLU A 515 15.20 20.10 9.25
C GLU A 515 16.10 19.31 8.32
N TRP A 516 15.64 19.04 7.11
CA TRP A 516 16.45 18.39 6.08
C TRP A 516 16.42 19.16 4.77
N ASP A 517 17.52 19.03 4.04
CA ASP A 517 17.72 19.58 2.70
C ASP A 517 18.46 18.56 1.84
N CYS A 518 17.69 17.86 0.98
CA CYS A 518 18.25 16.87 0.05
C CYS A 518 19.08 17.49 -1.07
N GLU A 519 18.99 18.81 -1.32
CA GLU A 519 19.82 19.48 -2.32
C GLU A 519 21.23 19.72 -1.80
N ASN A 520 21.32 20.07 -0.50
CA ASN A 520 22.58 20.30 0.18
C ASN A 520 23.06 19.07 0.97
N ALA A 521 22.34 17.94 0.88
CA ALA A 521 22.63 16.68 1.57
C ALA A 521 22.88 16.84 3.08
N LYS A 522 22.06 17.64 3.77
CA LYS A 522 22.26 17.95 5.19
C LYS A 522 20.98 17.92 6.00
N ALA A 523 21.14 17.69 7.29
CA ALA A 523 20.09 17.84 8.29
C ALA A 523 20.59 18.70 9.46
N VAL A 524 19.67 19.50 10.03
CA VAL A 524 19.91 20.34 11.22
C VAL A 524 18.95 19.91 12.31
N ILE A 525 19.47 19.65 13.50
CA ILE A 525 18.71 19.24 14.68
C ILE A 525 18.75 20.34 15.72
N ALA A 526 17.58 20.70 16.29
CA ALA A 526 17.47 21.71 17.33
C ALA A 526 16.52 21.26 18.45
N ILE A 527 16.76 21.73 19.66
CA ILE A 527 15.88 21.65 20.83
C ILE A 527 15.46 23.07 21.21
N GLY A 528 14.16 23.35 21.09
CA GLY A 528 13.64 24.71 21.15
C GLY A 528 14.28 25.55 20.05
N THR A 529 15.00 26.62 20.42
CA THR A 529 15.73 27.49 19.48
C THR A 529 17.22 27.14 19.35
N ALA A 530 17.72 26.20 20.15
CA ALA A 530 19.15 25.87 20.20
C ALA A 530 19.45 24.75 19.16
N LYS A 531 20.28 25.06 18.17
CA LYS A 531 20.89 24.08 17.27
C LYS A 531 21.82 23.17 18.07
N ILE A 532 21.58 21.87 18.04
CA ILE A 532 22.37 20.89 18.78
C ILE A 532 23.27 20.03 17.89
N ALA A 533 22.92 19.91 16.60
CA ALA A 533 23.73 19.18 15.62
C ALA A 533 23.42 19.64 14.19
N GLU A 534 24.40 19.46 13.32
CA GLU A 534 24.26 19.44 11.87
C GLU A 534 25.01 18.21 11.36
N MET A 535 24.42 17.49 10.44
CA MET A 535 24.99 16.25 9.94
C MET A 535 24.61 16.00 8.48
N PRO A 536 25.42 15.25 7.73
CA PRO A 536 25.09 14.89 6.36
C PRO A 536 23.91 13.91 6.33
N LEU A 537 23.12 13.96 5.26
CA LEU A 537 22.21 12.88 4.88
C LEU A 537 23.02 11.77 4.23
N ALA A 538 22.80 10.52 4.64
CA ALA A 538 23.44 9.34 4.04
C ALA A 538 22.98 9.10 2.60
N ALA A 539 21.77 9.54 2.26
CA ALA A 539 21.21 9.49 0.92
C ALA A 539 20.23 10.66 0.70
N CYS A 540 20.04 11.05 -0.56
CA CYS A 540 19.08 12.08 -0.96
C CYS A 540 18.08 11.48 -1.92
N PRO A 541 16.97 10.90 -1.43
CA PRO A 541 15.94 10.31 -2.29
C PRO A 541 15.41 11.31 -3.31
N ARG A 542 15.17 10.83 -4.53
CA ARG A 542 14.78 11.67 -5.67
C ARG A 542 13.55 12.54 -5.40
N PHE A 543 12.57 12.00 -4.67
CA PHE A 543 11.33 12.71 -4.35
C PHE A 543 11.26 13.19 -2.89
N GLY A 544 12.36 13.03 -2.13
CA GLY A 544 12.49 13.49 -0.76
C GLY A 544 12.05 12.47 0.28
N LEU A 545 11.90 12.95 1.52
CA LEU A 545 11.54 12.14 2.69
C LEU A 545 10.04 12.22 2.95
N SER A 546 9.45 11.12 3.39
CA SER A 546 8.00 11.00 3.64
C SER A 546 7.65 10.25 4.93
N TYR A 547 8.66 9.83 5.71
CA TYR A 547 8.46 9.03 6.90
C TYR A 547 9.33 9.44 8.07
N LEU A 548 8.70 9.48 9.25
CA LEU A 548 9.34 9.47 10.55
C LEU A 548 9.21 8.08 11.16
N HIS A 549 10.32 7.49 11.55
CA HIS A 549 10.38 6.27 12.34
C HIS A 549 11.07 6.57 13.66
N LEU A 550 10.43 6.22 14.77
CA LEU A 550 10.99 6.32 16.12
C LEU A 550 11.11 4.92 16.71
N GLN A 551 12.21 4.62 17.37
CA GLN A 551 12.46 3.33 17.98
C GLN A 551 13.09 3.49 19.35
N THR A 552 12.66 2.72 20.35
CA THR A 552 13.23 2.80 21.70
C THR A 552 14.70 2.40 21.69
N LEU A 553 15.50 3.10 22.51
CA LEU A 553 16.89 2.73 22.78
C LEU A 553 17.03 1.78 23.99
N ALA A 554 15.93 1.43 24.65
CA ALA A 554 15.94 0.52 25.78
C ALA A 554 16.52 -0.85 25.40
N GLU A 555 17.54 -1.29 26.10
CA GLU A 555 18.12 -2.63 25.96
C GLU A 555 17.42 -3.63 26.88
N ASP A 556 16.99 -3.18 28.04
CA ASP A 556 16.20 -3.93 29.02
C ASP A 556 14.76 -3.41 29.08
N MET A 557 13.94 -4.02 29.93
CA MET A 557 12.59 -3.52 30.21
C MET A 557 12.64 -2.08 30.73
N ASP A 558 11.92 -1.20 30.04
CA ASP A 558 11.78 0.20 30.41
C ASP A 558 10.31 0.64 30.24
N PRO A 559 9.50 0.54 31.29
CA PRO A 559 8.10 0.92 31.23
C PRO A 559 7.88 2.45 31.22
N LYS A 560 8.93 3.25 31.40
CA LYS A 560 8.86 4.71 31.40
C LYS A 560 9.08 5.29 30.02
N GLY A 561 10.17 4.94 29.35
CA GLY A 561 10.47 5.31 27.98
C GLY A 561 10.41 6.80 27.69
N THR A 562 9.88 7.14 26.51
CA THR A 562 9.70 8.51 26.01
C THR A 562 8.24 8.77 25.67
N TYR A 563 7.76 9.98 25.97
CA TYR A 563 6.41 10.44 25.68
C TYR A 563 6.41 11.44 24.53
N PHE A 564 5.34 11.44 23.71
CA PHE A 564 5.15 12.37 22.60
C PHE A 564 3.73 12.95 22.64
N ARG A 565 3.60 14.29 22.49
CA ARG A 565 2.31 15.01 22.46
C ARG A 565 1.85 15.31 21.04
N CYS A 566 2.79 15.53 20.13
CA CYS A 566 2.48 15.96 18.78
C CYS A 566 3.63 15.66 17.83
N PHE A 567 3.29 15.34 16.58
CA PHE A 567 4.19 15.37 15.44
C PHE A 567 3.65 16.37 14.43
N GLU A 568 4.52 17.22 13.91
CA GLU A 568 4.21 18.22 12.87
C GLU A 568 5.25 18.13 11.77
N LYS A 569 4.80 18.26 10.50
CA LYS A 569 5.68 18.37 9.34
C LYS A 569 5.24 19.54 8.48
N GLU A 570 6.20 20.28 7.97
CA GLU A 570 6.02 21.35 6.98
C GLU A 570 7.13 21.32 5.93
N ASP A 571 6.85 21.83 4.73
CA ASP A 571 7.85 22.08 3.70
C ASP A 571 8.59 23.38 4.02
N LEU A 572 9.88 23.48 3.59
CA LEU A 572 10.74 24.64 3.74
C LEU A 572 11.13 25.26 2.40
#